data_da2c403dfff21a7e77d9601a7e07409e
#
_entry.id   da2c403dfff21a7e77d9601a7e07409e
#
_cell.length_a   1.000
_cell.length_b   1.000
_cell.length_c   1.000
_cell.angle_alpha   90.00
_cell.angle_beta   90.00
_cell.angle_gamma   90.00
#
_symmetry.space_group_name_H-M   'P 1'
#
loop_
_entity.id
_entity.type
_entity.pdbx_description
1 polymer ?
#
loop_
_entity_poly.entity_id
_entity_poly.type
_entity_poly.pdbx_seq_one_letter_code
_entity_poly.pdbx_strand_id
1 'polypeptide(L)'
;MVILVIAIGLLYSLPNIYGEDPAVQISGTRGQQATSATLSDIQNLLKTNNLTPKSTILENGSILVRFNNTDDQLLAKDKISEKLGQAYSVALNLAPATPKWLTDIGGNPMKWGLDLRGGVRFLMEVDMNTALSKRQEQLQDSLRSELRKERYQYSAIKSGENFSSLVTLTKPEQLEAAQAFLRKQHPSLNVRSINENTISLSLSEASLNETREHAVEQNLTILRKRVEELGVAEPVIQRQGAERIVVELPGVQDTARAKEILGATATL
;
A
#
# COMPACT_ATOMS: atom_id res chain seq x y z
N MET A 1 -45.62 -19.31 -3.11
CA MET A 1 -44.50 -18.87 -2.26
C MET A 1 -43.21 -19.60 -2.61
N VAL A 2 -43.13 -20.94 -2.46
CA VAL A 2 -41.91 -21.73 -2.71
C VAL A 2 -41.33 -21.53 -4.13
N ILE A 3 -42.16 -21.61 -5.16
CA ILE A 3 -41.77 -21.44 -6.57
C ILE A 3 -41.18 -20.04 -6.82
N LEU A 4 -41.74 -19.02 -6.20
CA LEU A 4 -41.25 -17.64 -6.33
C LEU A 4 -39.85 -17.48 -5.66
N VAL A 5 -39.65 -18.10 -4.51
CA VAL A 5 -38.33 -18.08 -3.82
C VAL A 5 -37.29 -18.82 -4.65
N ILE A 6 -37.64 -19.96 -5.24
CA ILE A 6 -36.73 -20.71 -6.12
C ILE A 6 -36.40 -19.88 -7.39
N ALA A 7 -37.38 -19.23 -7.99
CA ALA A 7 -37.17 -18.40 -9.18
C ALA A 7 -36.25 -17.21 -8.89
N ILE A 8 -36.42 -16.54 -7.74
CA ILE A 8 -35.50 -15.46 -7.29
C ILE A 8 -34.12 -16.03 -7.02
N GLY A 9 -34.00 -17.16 -6.33
CA GLY A 9 -32.71 -17.80 -6.08
C GLY A 9 -31.96 -18.18 -7.35
N LEU A 10 -32.66 -18.73 -8.35
CA LEU A 10 -32.09 -19.03 -9.66
C LEU A 10 -31.65 -17.76 -10.38
N LEU A 11 -32.44 -16.67 -10.35
CA LEU A 11 -32.07 -15.38 -10.95
C LEU A 11 -30.76 -14.83 -10.37
N TYR A 12 -30.61 -14.84 -9.04
CA TYR A 12 -29.39 -14.37 -8.37
C TYR A 12 -28.22 -15.36 -8.48
N SER A 13 -28.44 -16.60 -8.89
CA SER A 13 -27.39 -17.58 -9.20
C SER A 13 -26.83 -17.43 -10.64
N LEU A 14 -27.61 -16.84 -11.56
CA LEU A 14 -27.21 -16.66 -12.96
C LEU A 14 -25.85 -15.97 -13.17
N PRO A 15 -25.46 -14.92 -12.42
CA PRO A 15 -24.16 -14.26 -12.61
C PRO A 15 -22.98 -15.22 -12.58
N ASN A 16 -23.04 -16.26 -11.76
CA ASN A 16 -21.97 -17.23 -11.62
C ASN A 16 -21.79 -18.17 -12.83
N ILE A 17 -22.80 -18.24 -13.71
CA ILE A 17 -22.78 -19.09 -14.92
C ILE A 17 -22.07 -18.39 -16.07
N TYR A 18 -22.07 -17.05 -16.10
CA TYR A 18 -21.50 -16.29 -17.22
C TYR A 18 -19.97 -16.31 -17.26
N GLY A 19 -19.30 -16.64 -16.16
CA GLY A 19 -17.85 -16.68 -16.10
C GLY A 19 -17.18 -15.30 -16.19
N GLU A 20 -15.93 -15.28 -16.66
CA GLU A 20 -15.11 -14.08 -16.76
C GLU A 20 -14.48 -13.98 -18.16
N ASP A 21 -14.42 -12.77 -18.69
CA ASP A 21 -13.74 -12.46 -19.95
C ASP A 21 -12.28 -12.05 -19.66
N PRO A 22 -11.30 -12.49 -20.47
CA PRO A 22 -9.96 -11.93 -20.45
C PRO A 22 -10.02 -10.43 -20.72
N ALA A 23 -9.39 -9.62 -19.87
CA ALA A 23 -9.43 -8.18 -19.97
C ALA A 23 -8.07 -7.53 -19.71
N VAL A 24 -7.85 -6.36 -20.30
CA VAL A 24 -6.71 -5.50 -20.00
C VAL A 24 -7.25 -4.27 -19.30
N GLN A 25 -6.75 -4.01 -18.11
CA GLN A 25 -7.05 -2.82 -17.33
C GLN A 25 -5.93 -1.81 -17.46
N ILE A 26 -6.28 -0.58 -17.81
CA ILE A 26 -5.35 0.53 -17.97
C ILE A 26 -5.71 1.59 -16.95
N SER A 27 -4.81 1.84 -16.01
CA SER A 27 -4.96 2.83 -14.93
C SER A 27 -3.84 3.85 -15.01
N GLY A 28 -4.13 5.11 -14.75
CA GLY A 28 -3.11 6.15 -14.72
C GLY A 28 -2.20 6.02 -13.50
N THR A 29 -0.91 6.28 -13.67
CA THR A 29 0.06 6.32 -12.58
C THR A 29 0.20 7.73 -12.00
N ARG A 30 0.63 7.87 -10.74
CA ARG A 30 0.92 9.15 -10.07
C ARG A 30 -0.24 10.16 -10.06
N GLY A 31 -1.49 9.67 -9.92
CA GLY A 31 -2.68 10.54 -9.86
C GLY A 31 -3.22 10.98 -11.23
N GLN A 32 -2.64 10.52 -12.32
CA GLN A 32 -3.19 10.70 -13.66
C GLN A 32 -4.39 9.76 -13.85
N GLN A 33 -5.47 10.26 -14.46
CA GLN A 33 -6.63 9.47 -14.79
C GLN A 33 -6.69 9.21 -16.30
N ALA A 34 -7.20 8.05 -16.68
CA ALA A 34 -7.49 7.79 -18.08
C ALA A 34 -8.65 8.67 -18.54
N THR A 35 -8.53 9.22 -19.73
CA THR A 35 -9.50 10.15 -20.33
C THR A 35 -10.16 9.54 -21.57
N SER A 36 -11.21 10.19 -22.08
CA SER A 36 -11.83 9.81 -23.35
C SER A 36 -10.86 9.88 -24.54
N ALA A 37 -9.87 10.77 -24.50
CA ALA A 37 -8.81 10.83 -25.49
C ALA A 37 -7.94 9.57 -25.45
N THR A 38 -7.50 9.15 -24.24
CA THR A 38 -6.76 7.91 -24.05
C THR A 38 -7.56 6.69 -24.53
N LEU A 39 -8.87 6.67 -24.28
CA LEU A 39 -9.75 5.61 -24.76
C LEU A 39 -9.74 5.54 -26.30
N SER A 40 -9.88 6.67 -26.97
CA SER A 40 -9.85 6.76 -28.44
C SER A 40 -8.51 6.31 -29.02
N ASP A 41 -7.41 6.68 -28.39
CA ASP A 41 -6.05 6.28 -28.80
C ASP A 41 -5.87 4.76 -28.70
N ILE A 42 -6.38 4.15 -27.62
CA ILE A 42 -6.35 2.69 -27.42
C ILE A 42 -7.22 1.99 -28.47
N GLN A 43 -8.42 2.48 -28.74
CA GLN A 43 -9.29 1.90 -29.76
C GLN A 43 -8.66 1.95 -31.16
N ASN A 44 -8.01 3.05 -31.50
CA ASN A 44 -7.29 3.19 -32.78
C ASN A 44 -6.08 2.25 -32.83
N LEU A 45 -5.33 2.12 -31.73
CA LEU A 45 -4.19 1.22 -31.63
C LEU A 45 -4.61 -0.23 -31.85
N LEU A 46 -5.69 -0.67 -31.21
CA LEU A 46 -6.22 -2.03 -31.34
C LEU A 46 -6.68 -2.31 -32.77
N LYS A 47 -7.39 -1.36 -33.39
CA LYS A 47 -7.78 -1.45 -34.81
C LYS A 47 -6.59 -1.61 -35.74
N THR A 48 -5.55 -0.81 -35.56
CA THR A 48 -4.33 -0.83 -36.40
C THR A 48 -3.60 -2.17 -36.29
N ASN A 49 -3.70 -2.84 -35.14
CA ASN A 49 -3.07 -4.15 -34.90
C ASN A 49 -4.02 -5.33 -35.15
N ASN A 50 -5.18 -5.11 -35.80
CA ASN A 50 -6.21 -6.13 -36.08
C ASN A 50 -6.73 -6.87 -34.82
N LEU A 51 -6.68 -6.21 -33.65
CA LEU A 51 -7.21 -6.72 -32.40
C LEU A 51 -8.65 -6.22 -32.22
N THR A 52 -9.59 -7.14 -32.12
CA THR A 52 -11.03 -6.81 -31.94
C THR A 52 -11.46 -7.05 -30.50
N PRO A 53 -11.58 -5.99 -29.68
CA PRO A 53 -12.06 -6.14 -28.34
C PRO A 53 -13.57 -6.46 -28.31
N LYS A 54 -14.01 -7.28 -27.36
CA LYS A 54 -15.42 -7.53 -27.07
C LYS A 54 -16.13 -6.28 -26.56
N SER A 55 -15.45 -5.51 -25.71
CA SER A 55 -15.91 -4.20 -25.23
C SER A 55 -14.72 -3.37 -24.71
N THR A 56 -14.89 -2.04 -24.78
CA THR A 56 -13.91 -1.08 -24.21
C THR A 56 -14.70 -0.03 -23.44
N ILE A 57 -14.46 0.05 -22.14
CA ILE A 57 -15.23 0.88 -21.20
C ILE A 57 -14.26 1.76 -20.40
N LEU A 58 -14.62 3.03 -20.20
CA LEU A 58 -13.94 3.95 -19.29
C LEU A 58 -14.80 4.07 -18.03
N GLU A 59 -14.26 3.60 -16.90
CA GLU A 59 -14.93 3.66 -15.60
C GLU A 59 -13.94 4.09 -14.52
N ASN A 60 -14.34 5.00 -13.64
CA ASN A 60 -13.56 5.47 -12.49
C ASN A 60 -12.11 5.88 -12.82
N GLY A 61 -11.88 6.51 -14.00
CA GLY A 61 -10.55 6.95 -14.42
C GLY A 61 -9.64 5.82 -14.89
N SER A 62 -10.16 4.61 -15.11
CA SER A 62 -9.49 3.45 -15.68
C SER A 62 -10.22 2.96 -16.94
N ILE A 63 -9.46 2.43 -17.90
CA ILE A 63 -10.03 1.83 -19.11
C ILE A 63 -9.95 0.32 -18.97
N LEU A 64 -11.07 -0.35 -19.19
CA LEU A 64 -11.18 -1.81 -19.22
C LEU A 64 -11.47 -2.26 -20.65
N VAL A 65 -10.58 -3.06 -21.22
CA VAL A 65 -10.69 -3.63 -22.56
C VAL A 65 -10.89 -5.13 -22.44
N ARG A 66 -12.01 -5.67 -22.87
CA ARG A 66 -12.35 -7.11 -22.81
C ARG A 66 -12.08 -7.78 -24.14
N PHE A 67 -11.58 -9.03 -24.09
CA PHE A 67 -11.28 -9.86 -25.25
C PHE A 67 -12.03 -11.19 -25.18
N ASN A 68 -12.10 -11.88 -26.31
CA ASN A 68 -12.73 -13.20 -26.38
C ASN A 68 -11.75 -14.33 -26.01
N ASN A 69 -10.46 -14.08 -26.11
CA ASN A 69 -9.40 -15.06 -25.84
C ASN A 69 -8.19 -14.40 -25.13
N THR A 70 -7.37 -15.23 -24.52
CA THR A 70 -6.18 -14.82 -23.78
C THR A 70 -5.04 -14.36 -24.69
N ASP A 71 -4.95 -14.88 -25.91
CA ASP A 71 -3.88 -14.52 -26.84
C ASP A 71 -4.02 -13.07 -27.29
N ASP A 72 -5.23 -12.63 -27.66
CA ASP A 72 -5.52 -11.23 -28.00
C ASP A 72 -5.32 -10.32 -26.79
N GLN A 73 -5.65 -10.78 -25.58
CA GLN A 73 -5.41 -10.04 -24.34
C GLN A 73 -3.92 -9.77 -24.14
N LEU A 74 -3.06 -10.79 -24.32
CA LEU A 74 -1.60 -10.65 -24.13
C LEU A 74 -0.99 -9.72 -25.16
N LEU A 75 -1.35 -9.89 -26.45
CA LEU A 75 -0.90 -9.02 -27.53
C LEU A 75 -1.34 -7.57 -27.32
N ALA A 76 -2.59 -7.37 -26.89
CA ALA A 76 -3.12 -6.05 -26.60
C ALA A 76 -2.38 -5.40 -25.44
N LYS A 77 -2.14 -6.13 -24.34
CA LYS A 77 -1.36 -5.62 -23.20
C LYS A 77 0.00 -5.09 -23.65
N ASP A 78 0.74 -5.88 -24.45
CA ASP A 78 2.09 -5.50 -24.88
C ASP A 78 2.07 -4.24 -25.77
N LYS A 79 1.14 -4.19 -26.76
CA LYS A 79 0.99 -3.03 -27.65
C LYS A 79 0.53 -1.76 -26.91
N ILE A 80 -0.39 -1.89 -25.96
CA ILE A 80 -0.87 -0.77 -25.16
C ILE A 80 0.23 -0.27 -24.22
N SER A 81 0.97 -1.20 -23.59
CA SER A 81 2.09 -0.86 -22.72
C SER A 81 3.21 -0.14 -23.46
N GLU A 82 3.54 -0.60 -24.69
CA GLU A 82 4.53 0.05 -25.56
C GLU A 82 4.09 1.49 -25.92
N LYS A 83 2.80 1.69 -26.23
CA LYS A 83 2.27 2.99 -26.67
C LYS A 83 2.15 4.00 -25.54
N LEU A 84 1.65 3.59 -24.38
CA LEU A 84 1.34 4.47 -23.25
C LEU A 84 2.54 4.72 -22.33
N GLY A 85 3.56 3.85 -22.36
CA GLY A 85 4.78 3.98 -21.56
C GLY A 85 4.50 3.95 -20.05
N GLN A 86 5.34 4.65 -19.28
CA GLN A 86 5.28 4.65 -17.80
C GLN A 86 4.18 5.54 -17.21
N ALA A 87 3.46 6.30 -18.04
CA ALA A 87 2.38 7.18 -17.58
C ALA A 87 1.12 6.40 -17.17
N TYR A 88 0.99 5.17 -17.65
CA TYR A 88 -0.13 4.29 -17.37
C TYR A 88 0.34 2.90 -16.96
N SER A 89 -0.34 2.31 -15.98
CA SER A 89 -0.18 0.91 -15.62
C SER A 89 -1.13 0.07 -16.47
N VAL A 90 -0.59 -0.92 -17.17
CA VAL A 90 -1.35 -1.84 -18.03
C VAL A 90 -1.28 -3.23 -17.41
N ALA A 91 -2.38 -3.70 -16.85
CA ALA A 91 -2.48 -4.97 -16.13
C ALA A 91 -3.40 -5.95 -16.84
N LEU A 92 -3.06 -7.24 -16.78
CA LEU A 92 -3.97 -8.32 -17.14
C LEU A 92 -5.01 -8.47 -16.04
N ASN A 93 -6.28 -8.55 -16.43
CA ASN A 93 -7.41 -8.72 -15.53
C ASN A 93 -8.39 -9.74 -16.08
N LEU A 94 -9.28 -10.24 -15.23
CA LEU A 94 -10.45 -11.03 -15.60
C LEU A 94 -11.69 -10.23 -15.22
N ALA A 95 -12.52 -9.91 -16.19
CA ALA A 95 -13.72 -9.09 -15.99
C ALA A 95 -14.98 -9.96 -16.03
N PRO A 96 -15.92 -9.83 -15.06
CA PRO A 96 -17.15 -10.58 -15.06
C PRO A 96 -17.91 -10.42 -16.39
N ALA A 97 -18.31 -11.53 -17.00
CA ALA A 97 -19.08 -11.55 -18.26
C ALA A 97 -20.59 -11.35 -18.04
N THR A 98 -21.01 -10.99 -16.84
CA THR A 98 -22.41 -10.80 -16.45
C THR A 98 -23.06 -9.69 -17.28
N PRO A 99 -24.24 -9.92 -17.87
CA PRO A 99 -24.98 -8.90 -18.61
C PRO A 99 -25.40 -7.71 -17.73
N LYS A 100 -25.41 -6.49 -18.31
CA LYS A 100 -25.78 -5.27 -17.59
C LYS A 100 -27.13 -5.33 -16.89
N TRP A 101 -28.16 -5.87 -17.55
CA TRP A 101 -29.51 -5.97 -16.97
C TRP A 101 -29.53 -6.75 -15.64
N LEU A 102 -28.60 -7.73 -15.49
CA LEU A 102 -28.51 -8.55 -14.30
C LEU A 102 -27.73 -7.83 -13.19
N THR A 103 -26.67 -7.10 -13.55
CA THR A 103 -25.94 -6.25 -12.59
C THR A 103 -26.78 -5.06 -12.10
N ASP A 104 -27.63 -4.49 -12.94
CA ASP A 104 -28.52 -3.37 -12.61
C ASP A 104 -29.57 -3.74 -11.53
N ILE A 105 -29.97 -5.02 -11.47
CA ILE A 105 -30.87 -5.55 -10.41
C ILE A 105 -30.10 -6.11 -9.20
N GLY A 106 -28.76 -5.87 -9.12
CA GLY A 106 -27.91 -6.32 -8.01
C GLY A 106 -27.39 -7.76 -8.13
N GLY A 107 -27.60 -8.42 -9.28
CA GLY A 107 -27.07 -9.76 -9.58
C GLY A 107 -25.58 -9.70 -9.92
N ASN A 108 -24.72 -9.66 -8.93
CA ASN A 108 -23.28 -9.72 -9.11
C ASN A 108 -22.76 -11.15 -8.95
N PRO A 109 -21.69 -11.54 -9.70
CA PRO A 109 -21.08 -12.86 -9.52
C PRO A 109 -20.47 -12.97 -8.12
N MET A 110 -20.40 -14.20 -7.62
CA MET A 110 -19.75 -14.48 -6.33
C MET A 110 -18.27 -14.12 -6.44
N LYS A 111 -17.79 -13.37 -5.44
CA LYS A 111 -16.39 -13.01 -5.34
C LYS A 111 -15.60 -14.21 -4.83
N TRP A 112 -14.76 -14.73 -5.69
CA TRP A 112 -13.94 -15.91 -5.37
C TRP A 112 -12.63 -15.45 -4.73
N GLY A 113 -12.32 -16.00 -3.58
CA GLY A 113 -11.05 -15.74 -2.90
C GLY A 113 -9.84 -16.34 -3.63
N LEU A 114 -8.66 -16.06 -3.12
CA LEU A 114 -7.37 -16.50 -3.64
C LEU A 114 -7.32 -18.02 -3.88
N ASP A 115 -7.95 -18.81 -2.99
CA ASP A 115 -7.93 -20.27 -3.03
C ASP A 115 -8.65 -20.86 -4.26
N LEU A 116 -9.64 -20.14 -4.79
CA LEU A 116 -10.45 -20.60 -5.93
C LEU A 116 -10.08 -19.90 -7.25
N ARG A 117 -9.61 -18.66 -7.17
CA ARG A 117 -9.27 -17.85 -8.35
C ARG A 117 -7.79 -17.93 -8.71
N GLY A 118 -6.97 -18.44 -7.79
CA GLY A 118 -5.52 -18.32 -7.88
C GLY A 118 -5.05 -16.89 -7.69
N GLY A 119 -3.74 -16.69 -7.72
CA GLY A 119 -3.14 -15.38 -7.52
C GLY A 119 -1.92 -15.46 -6.61
N VAL A 120 -1.54 -14.34 -5.99
CA VAL A 120 -0.34 -14.25 -5.17
C VAL A 120 -0.67 -13.76 -3.77
N ARG A 121 -0.06 -14.41 -2.79
CA ARG A 121 -0.08 -13.97 -1.40
C ARG A 121 1.33 -13.59 -0.97
N PHE A 122 1.50 -12.34 -0.54
CA PHE A 122 2.72 -11.86 0.06
C PHE A 122 2.54 -11.74 1.57
N LEU A 123 3.51 -12.26 2.31
CA LEU A 123 3.68 -11.97 3.73
C LEU A 123 4.86 -11.00 3.85
N MET A 124 4.60 -9.78 4.26
CA MET A 124 5.59 -8.72 4.42
C MET A 124 5.81 -8.44 5.89
N GLU A 125 7.03 -8.17 6.27
CA GLU A 125 7.41 -7.75 7.62
C GLU A 125 7.88 -6.29 7.58
N VAL A 126 7.38 -5.48 8.52
CA VAL A 126 7.79 -4.09 8.64
C VAL A 126 9.13 -4.02 9.34
N ASP A 127 10.11 -3.34 8.75
CA ASP A 127 11.42 -3.15 9.37
C ASP A 127 11.32 -2.17 10.55
N MET A 128 11.10 -2.73 11.74
CA MET A 128 11.00 -1.97 12.98
C MET A 128 12.31 -1.31 13.38
N ASN A 129 13.45 -1.91 13.03
CA ASN A 129 14.76 -1.32 13.35
C ASN A 129 14.94 0.01 12.60
N THR A 130 14.60 0.04 11.32
CA THR A 130 14.64 1.27 10.53
C THR A 130 13.64 2.30 11.05
N ALA A 131 12.42 1.91 11.40
CA ALA A 131 11.41 2.81 11.94
C ALA A 131 11.85 3.42 13.29
N LEU A 132 12.41 2.63 14.20
CA LEU A 132 12.90 3.07 15.49
C LEU A 132 14.16 3.94 15.36
N SER A 133 15.09 3.59 14.46
CA SER A 133 16.29 4.40 14.17
C SER A 133 15.89 5.79 13.66
N LYS A 134 14.95 5.87 12.75
CA LYS A 134 14.42 7.13 12.21
C LYS A 134 13.75 7.97 13.31
N ARG A 135 12.99 7.34 14.18
CA ARG A 135 12.39 8.00 15.36
C ARG A 135 13.46 8.55 16.30
N GLN A 136 14.54 7.78 16.52
CA GLN A 136 15.69 8.20 17.33
C GLN A 136 16.40 9.41 16.71
N GLU A 137 16.62 9.43 15.39
CA GLU A 137 17.23 10.58 14.70
C GLU A 137 16.38 11.84 14.83
N GLN A 138 15.07 11.73 14.62
CA GLN A 138 14.12 12.83 14.80
C GLN A 138 14.15 13.38 16.25
N LEU A 139 14.22 12.49 17.24
CA LEU A 139 14.36 12.87 18.64
C LEU A 139 15.66 13.62 18.86
N GLN A 140 16.79 13.16 18.34
CA GLN A 140 18.07 13.84 18.47
C GLN A 140 18.06 15.25 17.86
N ASP A 141 17.40 15.44 16.72
CA ASP A 141 17.26 16.76 16.11
C ASP A 141 16.39 17.71 16.94
N SER A 142 15.30 17.20 17.52
CA SER A 142 14.48 17.96 18.47
C SER A 142 15.28 18.35 19.72
N LEU A 143 16.01 17.40 20.29
CA LEU A 143 16.87 17.65 21.47
C LEU A 143 17.94 18.70 21.19
N ARG A 144 18.57 18.68 19.99
CA ARG A 144 19.54 19.72 19.60
C ARG A 144 18.91 21.11 19.56
N SER A 145 17.70 21.22 19.04
CA SER A 145 16.97 22.48 18.94
C SER A 145 16.54 22.99 20.33
N GLU A 146 15.94 22.13 21.13
CA GLU A 146 15.41 22.45 22.46
C GLU A 146 16.49 22.85 23.44
N LEU A 147 17.57 22.07 23.53
CA LEU A 147 18.69 22.37 24.42
C LEU A 147 19.38 23.69 24.07
N ARG A 148 19.52 24.01 22.77
CA ARG A 148 20.06 25.30 22.33
C ARG A 148 19.16 26.47 22.73
N LYS A 149 17.84 26.31 22.54
CA LYS A 149 16.85 27.33 22.90
C LYS A 149 16.87 27.68 24.36
N GLU A 150 17.01 26.67 25.22
CA GLU A 150 17.08 26.81 26.67
C GLU A 150 18.51 27.08 27.19
N ARG A 151 19.48 27.25 26.28
CA ARG A 151 20.90 27.56 26.59
C ARG A 151 21.61 26.50 27.40
N TYR A 152 21.18 25.24 27.36
CA TYR A 152 21.95 24.13 27.91
C TYR A 152 23.16 23.84 27.02
N GLN A 153 24.34 23.78 27.60
CA GLN A 153 25.58 23.51 26.86
C GLN A 153 25.85 22.02 26.83
N TYR A 154 25.83 21.44 25.65
CA TYR A 154 26.14 20.03 25.45
C TYR A 154 27.33 19.86 24.50
N SER A 155 28.12 18.81 24.75
CA SER A 155 29.28 18.45 23.93
C SER A 155 28.91 17.48 22.83
N ALA A 156 27.96 16.57 23.06
CA ALA A 156 27.53 15.58 22.10
C ALA A 156 26.08 15.11 22.33
N ILE A 157 25.41 14.77 21.24
CA ILE A 157 24.19 13.96 21.25
C ILE A 157 24.43 12.77 20.33
N LYS A 158 24.43 11.57 20.90
CA LYS A 158 24.78 10.31 20.21
C LYS A 158 23.67 9.26 20.38
N SER A 159 23.63 8.32 19.46
CA SER A 159 22.83 7.11 19.60
C SER A 159 23.43 6.18 20.64
N GLY A 160 22.61 5.67 21.53
CA GLY A 160 22.95 4.66 22.53
C GLY A 160 22.31 3.32 22.20
N GLU A 161 22.43 2.36 23.08
CA GLU A 161 21.82 1.04 22.95
C GLU A 161 20.28 1.12 23.01
N ASN A 162 19.60 0.14 22.41
CA ASN A 162 18.14 0.03 22.39
C ASN A 162 17.42 1.32 21.94
N PHE A 163 17.93 1.94 20.87
CA PHE A 163 17.39 3.19 20.30
C PHE A 163 17.30 4.35 21.30
N SER A 164 18.15 4.35 22.35
CA SER A 164 18.26 5.48 23.26
C SER A 164 19.11 6.60 22.67
N SER A 165 18.86 7.82 23.10
CA SER A 165 19.67 9.00 22.76
C SER A 165 20.44 9.46 23.99
N LEU A 166 21.75 9.65 23.84
CA LEU A 166 22.64 10.05 24.88
C LEU A 166 23.02 11.52 24.70
N VAL A 167 22.67 12.34 25.66
CA VAL A 167 23.03 13.78 25.71
C VAL A 167 24.14 13.96 26.73
N THR A 168 25.33 14.36 26.29
CA THR A 168 26.45 14.67 27.14
C THR A 168 26.56 16.19 27.33
N LEU A 169 26.36 16.67 28.53
CA LEU A 169 26.46 18.09 28.88
C LEU A 169 27.90 18.51 29.06
N THR A 170 28.22 19.76 28.74
CA THR A 170 29.53 20.34 28.96
C THR A 170 29.73 20.70 30.44
N LYS A 171 28.64 21.06 31.12
CA LYS A 171 28.65 21.48 32.54
C LYS A 171 27.83 20.49 33.36
N PRO A 172 28.49 19.72 34.27
CA PRO A 172 27.78 18.78 35.15
C PRO A 172 26.74 19.45 36.06
N GLU A 173 26.97 20.70 36.45
CA GLU A 173 26.05 21.50 37.26
C GLU A 173 24.66 21.70 36.64
N GLN A 174 24.57 21.60 35.33
CA GLN A 174 23.31 21.74 34.59
C GLN A 174 22.53 20.42 34.47
N LEU A 175 23.07 19.30 34.95
CA LEU A 175 22.50 17.98 34.71
C LEU A 175 21.05 17.86 35.24
N GLU A 176 20.85 18.21 36.52
CA GLU A 176 19.53 18.09 37.17
C GLU A 176 18.47 18.98 36.48
N ALA A 177 18.86 20.24 36.18
CA ALA A 177 17.97 21.19 35.50
C ALA A 177 17.62 20.74 34.09
N ALA A 178 18.61 20.27 33.32
CA ALA A 178 18.40 19.74 31.98
C ALA A 178 17.55 18.46 32.01
N GLN A 179 17.78 17.56 32.96
CA GLN A 179 16.99 16.34 33.13
C GLN A 179 15.54 16.66 33.48
N ALA A 180 15.28 17.58 34.38
CA ALA A 180 13.93 18.02 34.75
C ALA A 180 13.21 18.68 33.56
N PHE A 181 13.91 19.50 32.80
CA PHE A 181 13.40 20.11 31.57
C PHE A 181 13.01 19.06 30.55
N LEU A 182 13.92 18.12 30.25
CA LEU A 182 13.65 17.06 29.25
C LEU A 182 12.52 16.14 29.68
N ARG A 183 12.37 15.81 30.96
CA ARG A 183 11.23 15.05 31.47
C ARG A 183 9.91 15.78 31.27
N LYS A 184 9.90 17.10 31.41
CA LYS A 184 8.72 17.92 31.24
C LYS A 184 8.32 18.04 29.76
N GLN A 185 9.32 18.18 28.88
CA GLN A 185 9.08 18.29 27.43
C GLN A 185 8.70 16.94 26.78
N HIS A 186 9.27 15.85 27.25
CA HIS A 186 9.11 14.51 26.70
C HIS A 186 8.55 13.52 27.74
N PRO A 187 7.30 13.66 28.19
CA PRO A 187 6.71 12.81 29.24
C PRO A 187 6.59 11.33 28.83
N SER A 188 6.60 11.05 27.53
CA SER A 188 6.54 9.70 26.96
C SER A 188 7.89 8.98 26.91
N LEU A 189 8.98 9.68 27.27
CA LEU A 189 10.34 9.12 27.29
C LEU A 189 10.78 8.81 28.74
N ASN A 190 11.59 7.75 28.85
CA ASN A 190 12.35 7.48 30.08
C ASN A 190 13.61 8.31 30.06
N VAL A 191 13.69 9.32 30.93
CA VAL A 191 14.86 10.23 31.06
C VAL A 191 15.63 9.89 32.32
N ARG A 192 16.86 9.38 32.16
CA ARG A 192 17.73 8.96 33.27
C ARG A 192 19.15 9.55 33.13
N SER A 193 19.78 9.91 34.20
CA SER A 193 21.22 10.18 34.21
C SER A 193 22.00 8.87 34.26
N ILE A 194 23.01 8.73 33.42
CA ILE A 194 23.93 7.58 33.41
C ILE A 194 25.19 7.93 34.22
N ASN A 195 25.70 9.12 34.00
CA ASN A 195 26.91 9.64 34.64
C ASN A 195 26.67 11.09 35.11
N GLU A 196 27.68 11.70 35.70
CA GLU A 196 27.64 13.09 36.23
C GLU A 196 27.32 14.16 35.15
N ASN A 197 27.48 13.83 33.87
CA ASN A 197 27.26 14.77 32.76
C ASN A 197 26.43 14.20 31.58
N THR A 198 25.94 12.96 31.71
CA THR A 198 25.25 12.29 30.56
C THR A 198 23.81 11.87 30.93
N ILE A 199 22.88 12.33 30.15
CA ILE A 199 21.46 11.97 30.23
C ILE A 199 21.13 10.99 29.09
N SER A 200 20.46 9.88 29.45
CA SER A 200 19.89 8.93 28.50
C SER A 200 18.40 9.17 28.38
N LEU A 201 17.95 9.25 27.14
CA LEU A 201 16.52 9.28 26.78
C LEU A 201 16.20 8.02 25.99
N SER A 202 15.31 7.20 26.49
CA SER A 202 14.82 5.99 25.82
C SER A 202 13.30 6.03 25.68
N LEU A 203 12.78 5.39 24.64
CA LEU A 203 11.34 5.25 24.47
C LEU A 203 10.77 4.41 25.62
N SER A 204 9.62 4.82 26.15
CA SER A 204 8.84 3.96 27.04
C SER A 204 8.23 2.78 26.28
N GLU A 205 7.85 1.70 26.96
CA GLU A 205 7.15 0.57 26.34
C GLU A 205 5.89 1.02 25.58
N ALA A 206 5.16 1.98 26.13
CA ALA A 206 4.00 2.56 25.48
C ALA A 206 4.37 3.25 24.15
N SER A 207 5.42 4.09 24.17
CA SER A 207 5.92 4.79 22.97
C SER A 207 6.53 3.84 21.94
N LEU A 208 7.15 2.75 22.36
CA LEU A 208 7.63 1.70 21.46
C LEU A 208 6.46 1.04 20.73
N ASN A 209 5.39 0.68 21.45
CA ASN A 209 4.21 0.08 20.85
C ASN A 209 3.48 1.05 19.92
N GLU A 210 3.33 2.31 20.31
CA GLU A 210 2.76 3.37 19.47
C GLU A 210 3.57 3.56 18.17
N THR A 211 4.90 3.58 18.25
CA THR A 211 5.77 3.68 17.09
C THR A 211 5.61 2.48 16.15
N ARG A 212 5.51 1.27 16.72
CA ARG A 212 5.26 0.04 15.96
C ARG A 212 3.90 0.08 15.23
N GLU A 213 2.84 0.43 15.96
CA GLU A 213 1.50 0.54 15.37
C GLU A 213 1.46 1.56 14.24
N HIS A 214 2.03 2.74 14.47
CA HIS A 214 2.08 3.79 13.46
C HIS A 214 2.87 3.36 12.22
N ALA A 215 4.02 2.67 12.40
CA ALA A 215 4.80 2.15 11.29
C ALA A 215 4.00 1.13 10.45
N VAL A 216 3.27 0.22 11.10
CA VAL A 216 2.42 -0.76 10.40
C VAL A 216 1.28 -0.08 9.66
N GLU A 217 0.58 0.89 10.27
CA GLU A 217 -0.52 1.64 9.63
C GLU A 217 -0.04 2.45 8.43
N GLN A 218 1.11 3.10 8.55
CA GLN A 218 1.71 3.83 7.44
C GLN A 218 2.04 2.90 6.28
N ASN A 219 2.65 1.75 6.55
CA ASN A 219 2.95 0.76 5.52
C ASN A 219 1.67 0.17 4.89
N LEU A 220 0.62 -0.11 5.67
CA LEU A 220 -0.68 -0.52 5.15
C LEU A 220 -1.26 0.51 4.16
N THR A 221 -1.17 1.79 4.51
CA THR A 221 -1.67 2.88 3.65
C THR A 221 -0.88 2.98 2.34
N ILE A 222 0.45 2.86 2.42
CA ILE A 222 1.32 2.87 1.24
C ILE A 222 1.05 1.65 0.36
N LEU A 223 0.93 0.46 0.95
CA LEU A 223 0.65 -0.77 0.21
C LEU A 223 -0.71 -0.71 -0.49
N ARG A 224 -1.76 -0.17 0.15
CA ARG A 224 -3.07 0.03 -0.50
C ARG A 224 -2.95 0.87 -1.76
N LYS A 225 -2.30 2.04 -1.67
CA LYS A 225 -2.10 2.91 -2.84
C LYS A 225 -1.36 2.20 -3.98
N ARG A 226 -0.31 1.43 -3.66
CA ARG A 226 0.47 0.71 -4.68
C ARG A 226 -0.31 -0.45 -5.31
N VAL A 227 -1.12 -1.15 -4.52
CA VAL A 227 -1.97 -2.22 -5.03
C VAL A 227 -3.09 -1.64 -5.91
N GLU A 228 -3.62 -0.46 -5.56
CA GLU A 228 -4.56 0.28 -6.43
C GLU A 228 -3.92 0.64 -7.77
N GLU A 229 -2.64 1.05 -7.79
CA GLU A 229 -1.88 1.32 -9.03
C GLU A 229 -1.68 0.06 -9.88
N LEU A 230 -1.69 -1.14 -9.29
CA LEU A 230 -1.65 -2.40 -10.01
C LEU A 230 -2.97 -2.71 -10.75
N GLY A 231 -4.06 -2.04 -10.37
CA GLY A 231 -5.38 -2.29 -10.93
C GLY A 231 -5.96 -3.67 -10.60
N VAL A 232 -5.49 -4.30 -9.52
CA VAL A 232 -5.98 -5.62 -9.08
C VAL A 232 -7.40 -5.49 -8.55
N ALA A 233 -8.30 -6.33 -9.03
CA ALA A 233 -9.66 -6.39 -8.52
C ALA A 233 -9.66 -7.02 -7.12
N GLU A 234 -10.21 -6.29 -6.15
CA GLU A 234 -10.47 -6.77 -4.78
C GLU A 234 -9.24 -7.33 -4.02
N PRO A 235 -8.16 -6.55 -3.91
CA PRO A 235 -7.01 -6.97 -3.13
C PRO A 235 -7.37 -7.01 -1.64
N VAL A 236 -6.83 -8.00 -0.93
CA VAL A 236 -6.94 -8.06 0.54
C VAL A 236 -5.63 -7.62 1.14
N ILE A 237 -5.64 -6.53 1.91
CA ILE A 237 -4.47 -6.01 2.61
C ILE A 237 -4.83 -5.87 4.07
N GLN A 238 -4.22 -6.69 4.91
CA GLN A 238 -4.53 -6.73 6.33
C GLN A 238 -3.31 -6.97 7.20
N ARG A 239 -3.36 -6.45 8.41
CA ARG A 239 -2.35 -6.70 9.43
C ARG A 239 -2.44 -8.14 9.93
N GLN A 240 -1.30 -8.81 10.08
CA GLN A 240 -1.17 -10.12 10.68
C GLN A 240 -0.18 -10.10 11.85
N GLY A 241 -0.69 -10.03 13.07
CA GLY A 241 0.15 -9.90 14.27
C GLY A 241 0.68 -8.48 14.48
N ALA A 242 1.85 -8.35 15.15
CA ALA A 242 2.39 -7.06 15.58
C ALA A 242 3.07 -6.28 14.43
N GLU A 243 3.80 -6.96 13.56
CA GLU A 243 4.75 -6.35 12.63
C GLU A 243 4.60 -6.84 11.18
N ARG A 244 3.61 -7.71 10.90
CA ARG A 244 3.43 -8.31 9.57
C ARG A 244 2.17 -7.81 8.89
N ILE A 245 2.23 -7.76 7.56
CA ILE A 245 1.15 -7.39 6.66
C ILE A 245 0.99 -8.50 5.63
N VAL A 246 -0.22 -8.98 5.46
CA VAL A 246 -0.59 -9.89 4.38
C VAL A 246 -1.19 -9.09 3.25
N VAL A 247 -0.71 -9.34 2.04
CA VAL A 247 -1.24 -8.77 0.80
C VAL A 247 -1.64 -9.93 -0.10
N GLU A 248 -2.93 -10.05 -0.39
CA GLU A 248 -3.47 -11.05 -1.30
C GLU A 248 -3.96 -10.36 -2.56
N LEU A 249 -3.48 -10.85 -3.70
CA LEU A 249 -3.76 -10.30 -5.01
C LEU A 249 -4.42 -11.38 -5.87
N PRO A 250 -5.75 -11.53 -5.82
CA PRO A 250 -6.45 -12.52 -6.62
C PRO A 250 -6.31 -12.25 -8.11
N GLY A 251 -6.12 -13.31 -8.91
CA GLY A 251 -6.06 -13.22 -10.37
C GLY A 251 -4.75 -12.64 -10.94
N VAL A 252 -3.79 -12.25 -10.10
CA VAL A 252 -2.50 -11.77 -10.57
C VAL A 252 -1.65 -12.94 -11.06
N GLN A 253 -1.24 -12.88 -12.33
CA GLN A 253 -0.40 -13.90 -12.99
C GLN A 253 1.07 -13.49 -13.00
N ASP A 254 1.36 -12.20 -13.09
CA ASP A 254 2.72 -11.65 -13.10
C ASP A 254 3.20 -11.37 -11.67
N THR A 255 3.73 -12.40 -11.04
CA THR A 255 4.27 -12.34 -9.68
C THR A 255 5.51 -11.48 -9.55
N ALA A 256 6.35 -11.41 -10.62
CA ALA A 256 7.58 -10.63 -10.62
C ALA A 256 7.28 -9.13 -10.58
N ARG A 257 6.35 -8.67 -11.42
CA ARG A 257 5.90 -7.28 -11.43
C ARG A 257 5.20 -6.87 -10.14
N ALA A 258 4.34 -7.75 -9.59
CA ALA A 258 3.71 -7.50 -8.30
C ALA A 258 4.75 -7.34 -7.18
N LYS A 259 5.78 -8.20 -7.16
CA LYS A 259 6.89 -8.12 -6.19
C LYS A 259 7.72 -6.84 -6.37
N GLU A 260 7.99 -6.41 -7.60
CA GLU A 260 8.72 -5.17 -7.89
C GLU A 260 7.98 -3.94 -7.35
N ILE A 261 6.67 -3.83 -7.63
CA ILE A 261 5.85 -2.69 -7.18
C ILE A 261 5.69 -2.68 -5.65
N LEU A 262 5.48 -3.84 -5.04
CA LEU A 262 5.37 -3.96 -3.58
C LEU A 262 6.72 -3.85 -2.88
N GLY A 263 7.79 -4.42 -3.47
CA GLY A 263 9.13 -4.49 -2.88
C GLY A 263 9.85 -3.15 -2.81
N ALA A 264 9.51 -2.18 -3.67
CA ALA A 264 10.04 -0.82 -3.61
C ALA A 264 9.63 -0.04 -2.32
N THR A 265 8.89 -0.68 -1.39
CA THR A 265 8.46 -0.10 -0.11
C THR A 265 9.54 -0.10 0.97
N ALA A 266 10.61 -0.83 0.82
CA ALA A 266 11.61 -1.06 1.88
C ALA A 266 12.50 0.15 2.21
N THR A 267 12.29 1.31 1.61
CA THR A 267 13.15 2.49 1.80
C THR A 267 12.31 3.77 1.90
N LEU A 268 11.64 3.98 3.02
CA LEU A 268 11.15 5.32 3.41
C LEU A 268 11.42 5.57 4.87
#